data_8bfb8f5517a078f1b17110fe107a45bf
#
_entry.id   8bfb8f5517a078f1b17110fe107a45bf
#
_cell.length_a   1.000
_cell.length_b   1.000
_cell.length_c   1.000
_cell.angle_alpha   90.00
_cell.angle_beta   90.00
_cell.angle_gamma   90.00
#
_symmetry.space_group_name_H-M   'P 1'
#
loop_
_entity.id
_entity.type
_entity.pdbx_description
1 polymer ?
#
loop_
_entity_poly.entity_id
_entity_poly.type
_entity_poly.pdbx_seq_one_letter_code
_entity_poly.pdbx_strand_id
1 'polypeptide(L)'
;MEFTVSTQQEDYNLSASVRRIGEDWLVAIWGGDQPHIGAVGMAQARPSLDDPNRSSATASVFCYVGHKEDEVVKKVSEQLAARLDARVVVTAGLHWDRISAEGIARVRCNVVQLMALIEARIDAAESKRGQVS
;
A
#
# COMPACT_ATOMS: atom_id res chain seq x y z
N MET A 1 10.49 -3.56 -12.60
CA MET A 1 10.28 -2.23 -11.96
C MET A 1 10.44 -2.36 -10.46
N GLU A 2 11.21 -1.46 -9.89
CA GLU A 2 11.41 -1.38 -8.44
C GLU A 2 11.66 0.09 -8.08
N PHE A 3 10.98 0.59 -7.06
CA PHE A 3 11.17 1.98 -6.62
C PHE A 3 10.79 2.15 -5.15
N THR A 4 11.25 3.25 -4.57
CA THR A 4 10.86 3.68 -3.22
C THR A 4 10.28 5.08 -3.31
N VAL A 5 9.18 5.30 -2.61
CA VAL A 5 8.55 6.61 -2.45
C VAL A 5 8.35 6.91 -0.97
N SER A 6 8.30 8.19 -0.63
CA SER A 6 8.08 8.63 0.74
C SER A 6 7.17 9.86 0.74
N THR A 7 6.29 9.94 1.71
CA THR A 7 5.53 11.16 1.95
C THR A 7 6.47 12.25 2.49
N GLN A 8 6.17 13.52 2.20
CA GLN A 8 6.98 14.64 2.65
C GLN A 8 6.09 15.69 3.32
N GLN A 9 5.43 15.24 4.38
CA GLN A 9 4.63 16.10 5.21
C GLN A 9 5.44 16.60 6.40
N GLU A 10 4.84 17.43 7.25
CA GLU A 10 5.52 17.98 8.42
C GLU A 10 5.95 16.88 9.39
N ASP A 11 5.10 15.89 9.60
CA ASP A 11 5.36 14.77 10.51
C ASP A 11 4.65 13.48 10.05
N TYR A 12 4.90 12.38 10.76
CA TYR A 12 4.29 11.06 10.53
C TYR A 12 4.47 10.53 9.11
N ASN A 13 5.65 10.75 8.54
CA ASN A 13 5.94 10.33 7.18
C ASN A 13 6.12 8.83 7.06
N LEU A 14 5.73 8.32 5.91
CA LEU A 14 5.76 6.91 5.56
C LEU A 14 6.59 6.71 4.30
N SER A 15 7.24 5.56 4.21
CA SER A 15 7.95 5.15 3.02
C SER A 15 7.39 3.82 2.51
N ALA A 16 7.50 3.61 1.21
CA ALA A 16 7.12 2.35 0.59
C ALA A 16 8.15 1.94 -0.46
N SER A 17 8.55 0.68 -0.39
CA SER A 17 9.32 0.02 -1.45
C SER A 17 8.34 -0.81 -2.26
N VAL A 18 8.36 -0.64 -3.58
CA VAL A 18 7.43 -1.29 -4.50
C VAL A 18 8.21 -2.06 -5.53
N ARG A 19 7.86 -3.33 -5.72
CA ARG A 19 8.51 -4.21 -6.68
C ARG A 19 7.48 -4.95 -7.50
N ARG A 20 7.63 -4.89 -8.81
CA ARG A 20 6.85 -5.71 -9.72
C ARG A 20 7.52 -7.08 -9.89
N ILE A 21 6.74 -8.13 -9.77
CA ILE A 21 7.19 -9.51 -9.96
C ILE A 21 6.28 -10.15 -11.00
N GLY A 22 6.73 -10.17 -12.26
CA GLY A 22 5.86 -10.58 -13.36
C GLY A 22 4.69 -9.62 -13.50
N GLU A 23 3.47 -10.11 -13.35
CA GLU A 23 2.26 -9.31 -13.36
C GLU A 23 1.80 -8.93 -11.94
N ASP A 24 2.50 -9.38 -10.91
CA ASP A 24 2.12 -9.19 -9.52
C ASP A 24 3.01 -8.14 -8.84
N TRP A 25 2.62 -7.72 -7.64
CA TRP A 25 3.29 -6.62 -6.96
C TRP A 25 3.54 -6.92 -5.49
N LEU A 26 4.70 -6.51 -5.03
CA LEU A 26 5.11 -6.59 -3.64
C LEU A 26 5.38 -5.17 -3.14
N VAL A 27 4.73 -4.79 -2.03
CA VAL A 27 4.83 -3.46 -1.43
C VAL A 27 5.22 -3.62 0.03
N ALA A 28 6.26 -2.92 0.46
CA ALA A 28 6.66 -2.85 1.86
C ALA A 28 6.53 -1.42 2.34
N ILE A 29 5.75 -1.21 3.41
CA ILE A 29 5.49 0.12 3.98
C ILE A 29 6.10 0.16 5.39
N TRP A 30 6.79 1.24 5.69
CA TRP A 30 7.34 1.46 7.02
C TRP A 30 7.30 2.94 7.39
N GLY A 31 7.38 3.21 8.68
CA GLY A 31 7.46 4.57 9.19
C GLY A 31 7.55 4.59 10.71
N GLY A 32 7.98 5.74 11.22
CA GLY A 32 8.06 5.98 12.65
C GLY A 32 9.41 5.67 13.26
N ASP A 33 9.38 5.56 14.58
CA ASP A 33 10.60 5.46 15.39
C ASP A 33 11.27 4.10 15.29
N GLN A 34 10.48 3.07 14.98
CA GLN A 34 10.96 1.69 14.91
C GLN A 34 10.37 0.97 13.69
N PRO A 35 11.05 1.03 12.53
CA PRO A 35 10.62 0.28 11.36
C PRO A 35 10.57 -1.21 11.65
N HIS A 36 9.52 -1.87 11.21
CA HIS A 36 9.30 -3.31 11.44
C HIS A 36 8.26 -3.85 10.46
N ILE A 37 7.96 -5.12 10.58
CA ILE A 37 6.82 -5.73 9.89
C ILE A 37 5.78 -6.09 10.96
N GLY A 38 4.64 -5.41 10.94
CA GLY A 38 3.57 -5.63 11.91
C GLY A 38 2.40 -6.42 11.34
N ALA A 39 2.12 -6.26 10.04
CA ALA A 39 1.03 -6.94 9.37
C ALA A 39 1.36 -7.20 7.91
N VAL A 40 0.67 -8.17 7.32
CA VAL A 40 0.78 -8.53 5.91
C VAL A 40 -0.63 -8.65 5.33
N GLY A 41 -0.87 -7.99 4.20
CA GLY A 41 -2.10 -8.13 3.43
C GLY A 41 -1.80 -8.76 2.08
N MET A 42 -2.64 -9.69 1.67
CA MET A 42 -2.55 -10.36 0.37
C MET A 42 -3.89 -10.17 -0.33
N ALA A 43 -3.91 -9.50 -1.46
CA ALA A 43 -5.13 -9.22 -2.19
C ALA A 43 -5.07 -9.77 -3.61
N GLN A 44 -6.23 -10.15 -4.10
CA GLN A 44 -6.41 -10.63 -5.47
C GLN A 44 -7.55 -9.85 -6.10
N ALA A 45 -7.33 -9.36 -7.33
CA ALA A 45 -8.37 -8.70 -8.11
C ALA A 45 -9.47 -9.69 -8.48
N ARG A 46 -10.69 -9.20 -8.50
CA ARG A 46 -11.87 -9.95 -8.95
C ARG A 46 -12.91 -8.98 -9.50
N PRO A 47 -13.88 -9.45 -10.29
CA PRO A 47 -15.02 -8.61 -10.66
C PRO A 47 -15.79 -8.17 -9.41
N SER A 48 -16.32 -6.95 -9.44
CA SER A 48 -17.18 -6.46 -8.36
C SER A 48 -18.48 -7.31 -8.29
N LEU A 49 -18.96 -7.55 -7.07
CA LEU A 49 -20.23 -8.25 -6.87
C LEU A 49 -21.42 -7.41 -7.33
N ASP A 50 -21.29 -6.08 -7.30
CA ASP A 50 -22.35 -5.15 -7.71
C ASP A 50 -22.33 -4.89 -9.21
N ASP A 51 -21.15 -4.90 -9.84
CA ASP A 51 -20.98 -4.63 -11.27
C ASP A 51 -19.83 -5.48 -11.82
N PRO A 52 -20.14 -6.54 -12.60
CA PRO A 52 -19.10 -7.43 -13.15
C PRO A 52 -18.10 -6.73 -14.08
N ASN A 53 -18.42 -5.53 -14.59
CA ASN A 53 -17.52 -4.76 -15.45
C ASN A 53 -16.53 -3.91 -14.65
N ARG A 54 -16.67 -3.85 -13.32
CA ARG A 54 -15.73 -3.14 -12.45
C ARG A 54 -14.82 -4.14 -11.74
N SER A 55 -13.56 -3.75 -11.60
CA SER A 55 -12.61 -4.53 -10.80
C SER A 55 -12.79 -4.20 -9.32
N SER A 56 -12.72 -5.21 -8.49
CA SER A 56 -12.67 -5.11 -7.05
C SER A 56 -11.58 -6.05 -6.55
N ALA A 57 -11.46 -6.25 -5.25
CA ALA A 57 -10.46 -7.15 -4.70
C ALA A 57 -10.93 -7.78 -3.39
N THR A 58 -10.38 -8.95 -3.11
CA THR A 58 -10.55 -9.64 -1.83
C THR A 58 -9.17 -9.76 -1.19
N ALA A 59 -9.07 -9.43 0.10
CA ALA A 59 -7.81 -9.49 0.83
C ALA A 59 -7.89 -10.45 2.02
N SER A 60 -6.77 -11.13 2.26
CA SER A 60 -6.50 -11.85 3.50
C SER A 60 -5.42 -11.09 4.27
N VAL A 61 -5.58 -10.99 5.58
CA VAL A 61 -4.68 -10.21 6.42
C VAL A 61 -4.18 -11.05 7.58
N PHE A 62 -2.87 -10.95 7.83
CA PHE A 62 -2.25 -11.48 9.04
C PHE A 62 -1.63 -10.31 9.80
N CYS A 63 -1.95 -10.20 11.08
CA CYS A 63 -1.39 -9.16 11.96
C CYS A 63 -0.64 -9.84 13.10
N TYR A 64 0.63 -9.48 13.28
CA TYR A 64 1.41 -10.00 14.40
C TYR A 64 0.84 -9.50 15.74
N VAL A 65 1.00 -10.31 16.77
CA VAL A 65 0.48 -9.99 18.11
C VAL A 65 1.04 -8.65 18.59
N GLY A 66 0.14 -7.78 19.08
CA GLY A 66 0.52 -6.46 19.58
C GLY A 66 0.64 -5.37 18.52
N HIS A 67 0.44 -5.69 17.25
CA HIS A 67 0.51 -4.73 16.14
C HIS A 67 -0.89 -4.45 15.59
N LYS A 68 -1.07 -3.27 15.01
CA LYS A 68 -2.38 -2.75 14.58
C LYS A 68 -2.40 -2.23 13.14
N GLU A 69 -1.46 -2.67 12.32
CA GLU A 69 -1.34 -2.21 10.93
C GLU A 69 -2.24 -2.98 9.95
N ASP A 70 -3.16 -3.80 10.47
CA ASP A 70 -4.07 -4.62 9.68
C ASP A 70 -4.96 -3.80 8.75
N GLU A 71 -5.47 -2.65 9.19
CA GLU A 71 -6.28 -1.76 8.35
C GLU A 71 -5.47 -1.21 7.16
N VAL A 72 -4.21 -0.86 7.40
CA VAL A 72 -3.34 -0.30 6.36
C VAL A 72 -3.09 -1.33 5.28
N VAL A 73 -2.65 -2.54 5.65
CA VAL A 73 -2.34 -3.57 4.66
C VAL A 73 -3.58 -4.03 3.90
N LYS A 74 -4.73 -4.08 4.56
CA LYS A 74 -5.99 -4.43 3.90
C LYS A 74 -6.37 -3.39 2.86
N LYS A 75 -6.41 -2.13 3.25
CA LYS A 75 -6.78 -1.03 2.36
C LYS A 75 -5.84 -0.92 1.16
N VAL A 76 -4.54 -0.92 1.41
CA VAL A 76 -3.54 -0.74 0.36
C VAL A 76 -3.54 -1.94 -0.59
N SER A 77 -3.57 -3.16 -0.07
CA SER A 77 -3.56 -4.35 -0.92
C SER A 77 -4.81 -4.45 -1.79
N GLU A 78 -5.99 -4.20 -1.21
CA GLU A 78 -7.25 -4.23 -1.97
C GLU A 78 -7.29 -3.15 -3.06
N GLN A 79 -6.91 -1.92 -2.72
CA GLN A 79 -6.97 -0.81 -3.67
C GLN A 79 -6.01 -1.01 -4.83
N LEU A 80 -4.77 -1.42 -4.54
CA LEU A 80 -3.80 -1.66 -5.59
C LEU A 80 -4.16 -2.89 -6.44
N ALA A 81 -4.65 -3.97 -5.84
CA ALA A 81 -5.07 -5.14 -6.58
C ALA A 81 -6.20 -4.82 -7.56
N ALA A 82 -7.22 -4.08 -7.09
CA ALA A 82 -8.33 -3.66 -7.94
C ALA A 82 -7.89 -2.74 -9.08
N ARG A 83 -7.02 -1.78 -8.78
CA ARG A 83 -6.53 -0.81 -9.76
C ARG A 83 -5.62 -1.46 -10.80
N LEU A 84 -4.74 -2.35 -10.38
CA LEU A 84 -3.72 -2.96 -11.25
C LEU A 84 -4.18 -4.29 -11.88
N ASP A 85 -5.36 -4.76 -11.52
CA ASP A 85 -5.88 -6.07 -11.94
C ASP A 85 -4.83 -7.17 -11.71
N ALA A 86 -4.34 -7.27 -10.46
CA ALA A 86 -3.20 -8.11 -10.13
C ALA A 86 -3.33 -8.70 -8.73
N ARG A 87 -2.40 -9.60 -8.41
CA ARG A 87 -2.17 -10.02 -7.03
C ARG A 87 -1.19 -9.06 -6.38
N VAL A 88 -1.49 -8.62 -5.16
CA VAL A 88 -0.67 -7.66 -4.44
C VAL A 88 -0.44 -8.14 -3.01
N VAL A 89 0.81 -8.15 -2.60
CA VAL A 89 1.19 -8.40 -1.20
C VAL A 89 1.72 -7.11 -0.61
N VAL A 90 1.20 -6.72 0.54
CA VAL A 90 1.61 -5.51 1.25
C VAL A 90 2.03 -5.87 2.67
N THR A 91 3.22 -5.44 3.06
CA THR A 91 3.64 -5.45 4.46
C THR A 91 3.62 -4.04 5.01
N ALA A 92 3.29 -3.87 6.29
CA ALA A 92 3.36 -2.56 6.94
C ALA A 92 3.85 -2.70 8.37
N GLY A 93 4.74 -1.78 8.74
CA GLY A 93 5.24 -1.65 10.10
C GLY A 93 5.38 -0.18 10.45
N LEU A 94 4.46 0.32 11.27
CA LEU A 94 4.36 1.72 11.64
C LEU A 94 4.35 1.83 13.15
N HIS A 95 5.28 2.60 13.72
CA HIS A 95 5.34 2.77 15.16
C HIS A 95 5.85 4.15 15.55
N TRP A 96 5.06 4.87 16.32
CA TRP A 96 5.46 6.10 17.00
C TRP A 96 5.17 5.94 18.48
N ASP A 97 6.16 6.21 19.30
CA ASP A 97 5.99 6.14 20.75
C ASP A 97 4.92 7.14 21.20
N ARG A 98 3.97 6.68 22.02
CA ARG A 98 2.90 7.49 22.62
C ARG A 98 2.10 8.31 21.60
N ILE A 99 1.79 7.72 20.47
CA ILE A 99 1.04 8.44 19.43
C ILE A 99 -0.33 8.89 19.94
N SER A 100 -0.67 10.15 19.65
CA SER A 100 -1.97 10.74 19.99
C SER A 100 -3.05 10.34 18.98
N ALA A 101 -4.32 10.61 19.33
CA ALA A 101 -5.42 10.43 18.39
C ALA A 101 -5.24 11.29 17.13
N GLU A 102 -4.74 12.52 17.29
CA GLU A 102 -4.41 13.39 16.16
C GLU A 102 -3.30 12.79 15.31
N GLY A 103 -2.26 12.23 15.94
CA GLY A 103 -1.18 11.56 15.21
C GLY A 103 -1.69 10.38 14.40
N ILE A 104 -2.59 9.57 14.95
CA ILE A 104 -3.21 8.45 14.22
C ILE A 104 -3.97 8.97 13.00
N ALA A 105 -4.71 10.06 13.14
CA ALA A 105 -5.44 10.66 12.02
C ALA A 105 -4.48 11.16 10.93
N ARG A 106 -3.35 11.74 11.31
CA ARG A 106 -2.31 12.17 10.36
C ARG A 106 -1.66 11.00 9.65
N VAL A 107 -1.40 9.90 10.35
CA VAL A 107 -0.90 8.67 9.72
C VAL A 107 -1.87 8.18 8.66
N ARG A 108 -3.17 8.17 8.95
CA ARG A 108 -4.18 7.76 7.97
C ARG A 108 -4.17 8.65 6.73
N CYS A 109 -4.04 9.96 6.91
CA CYS A 109 -3.92 10.90 5.78
C CYS A 109 -2.65 10.61 4.98
N ASN A 110 -1.54 10.33 5.65
CA ASN A 110 -0.28 10.04 4.98
C ASN A 110 -0.31 8.70 4.24
N VAL A 111 -1.08 7.73 4.71
CA VAL A 111 -1.32 6.48 3.96
C VAL A 111 -2.00 6.79 2.62
N VAL A 112 -3.02 7.65 2.61
CA VAL A 112 -3.70 8.06 1.39
C VAL A 112 -2.72 8.74 0.42
N GLN A 113 -1.88 9.62 0.92
CA GLN A 113 -0.87 10.29 0.10
C GLN A 113 0.18 9.32 -0.43
N LEU A 114 0.63 8.39 0.41
CA LEU A 114 1.59 7.36 -0.01
C LEU A 114 1.03 6.52 -1.16
N MET A 115 -0.24 6.15 -1.07
CA MET A 115 -0.91 5.40 -2.15
C MET A 115 -0.95 6.21 -3.44
N ALA A 116 -1.25 7.50 -3.36
CA ALA A 116 -1.25 8.38 -4.53
C ALA A 116 0.15 8.45 -5.17
N LEU A 117 1.20 8.53 -4.36
CA LEU A 117 2.58 8.52 -4.84
C LEU A 117 2.94 7.21 -5.53
N ILE A 118 2.54 6.08 -4.95
CA ILE A 118 2.76 4.76 -5.54
C ILE A 118 2.06 4.66 -6.90
N GLU A 119 0.79 5.02 -6.94
CA GLU A 119 -0.02 4.94 -8.16
C GLU A 119 0.52 5.85 -9.26
N ALA A 120 0.90 7.07 -8.91
CA ALA A 120 1.48 8.02 -9.87
C ALA A 120 2.81 7.49 -10.46
N ARG A 121 3.64 6.87 -9.62
CA ARG A 121 4.91 6.30 -10.08
C ARG A 121 4.71 5.10 -11.00
N ILE A 122 3.73 4.25 -10.69
CA ILE A 122 3.37 3.11 -11.53
C ILE A 122 2.82 3.61 -12.87
N ASP A 123 1.90 4.58 -12.85
CA ASP A 123 1.32 5.15 -14.07
C ASP A 123 2.39 5.77 -14.97
N ALA A 124 3.34 6.51 -14.40
CA ALA A 124 4.44 7.11 -15.15
C ALA A 124 5.33 6.05 -15.82
N ALA A 125 5.61 4.95 -15.13
CA ALA A 125 6.41 3.86 -15.68
C ALA A 125 5.67 3.08 -16.76
N GLU A 126 4.36 2.84 -16.59
CA GLU A 126 3.52 2.19 -17.60
C GLU A 126 3.39 3.06 -18.85
N SER A 127 3.25 4.37 -18.73
CA SER A 127 3.25 5.30 -19.86
C SER A 127 4.54 5.21 -20.67
N LYS A 128 5.69 5.14 -20.00
CA LYS A 128 6.99 4.99 -20.68
C LYS A 128 7.09 3.66 -21.42
N ARG A 129 6.58 2.57 -20.85
CA ARG A 129 6.54 1.27 -21.51
C ARG A 129 5.70 1.32 -22.78
N GLY A 130 4.54 2.00 -22.74
CA GLY A 130 3.67 2.18 -23.89
C GLY A 130 4.33 2.98 -25.02
N GLN A 131 5.21 3.93 -24.69
CA GLN A 131 5.91 4.74 -25.69
C GLN A 131 7.06 4.01 -26.38
N VAL A 132 7.63 3.00 -25.75
CA VAL A 132 8.76 2.25 -26.29
C VAL A 132 8.31 1.14 -27.24
N SER A 133 7.08 0.72 -27.13
CA SER A 133 6.52 -0.29 -28.03
C SER A 133 5.92 0.35 -29.26
#